data_607ee1641b769f73c0aca6530a922e46
#
_entry.id   607ee1641b769f73c0aca6530a922e46
#
_cell.length_a   1.000
_cell.length_b   1.000
_cell.length_c   1.000
_cell.angle_alpha   90.00
_cell.angle_beta   90.00
_cell.angle_gamma   90.00
#
_symmetry.space_group_name_H-M   'P 1'
#
loop_
_entity.id
_entity.type
_entity.pdbx_description
1 polymer ?
#
loop_
_entity_poly.entity_id
_entity_poly.type
_entity_poly.pdbx_seq_one_letter_code
_entity_poly.pdbx_strand_id
1 'polypeptide(L)'
;VVIRKAWEIIPEVLGPVVERRDGTEREYVFPENCPSCGTKLAPQREGDVDWRCPNSQKCPAQVAARIKYLADRGRFDIEALGEKAAEDLVRSGVLVDEGGLFNLTEADLLRTSIYTTKKGTLNATGKKLLKNLETAKHTDLWRVMASLSIRMVGNTASRALASRYRSLDALRAATVEDIAETEGVGLVMAQSFKDWFEVQWHCDIVDQWAKSGVTMEDDASDRPEQVLAGLTVVVTGSLEGFTRDSAKEAIISRGGKA
;
A
#
# COMPACT_ATOMS: atom_id res chain seq x y z
N VAL A 1 -3.94 9.04 33.40
CA VAL A 1 -3.76 7.58 33.23
C VAL A 1 -2.45 7.12 33.84
N VAL A 2 -2.38 5.88 34.30
CA VAL A 2 -1.15 5.19 34.69
C VAL A 2 -0.56 4.54 33.46
N ILE A 3 0.70 4.82 33.19
CA ILE A 3 1.44 4.26 32.05
C ILE A 3 2.63 3.48 32.60
N ARG A 4 2.86 2.29 32.12
CA ARG A 4 4.11 1.56 32.33
C ARG A 4 4.84 1.38 30.99
N LYS A 5 6.15 1.19 31.08
CA LYS A 5 6.98 0.79 29.97
C LYS A 5 6.84 -0.73 29.83
N ALA A 6 6.15 -1.16 28.76
CA ALA A 6 6.08 -2.57 28.42
C ALA A 6 7.31 -2.92 27.55
N TRP A 7 8.00 -4.01 27.89
CA TRP A 7 9.28 -4.36 27.31
C TRP A 7 10.27 -3.20 27.41
N GLU A 8 11.04 -2.91 26.40
CA GLU A 8 12.07 -1.87 26.52
C GLU A 8 11.59 -0.46 26.13
N ILE A 9 10.58 -0.33 25.27
CA ILE A 9 10.24 0.96 24.64
C ILE A 9 8.74 1.27 24.64
N ILE A 10 7.86 0.27 24.54
CA ILE A 10 6.43 0.48 24.25
C ILE A 10 5.68 0.94 25.50
N PRO A 11 4.99 2.11 25.50
CA PRO A 11 4.13 2.51 26.60
C PRO A 11 2.84 1.69 26.62
N GLU A 12 2.49 1.17 27.79
CA GLU A 12 1.21 0.47 28.02
C GLU A 12 0.37 1.28 29.02
N VAL A 13 -0.88 1.55 28.68
CA VAL A 13 -1.83 2.22 29.56
C VAL A 13 -2.47 1.18 30.47
N LEU A 14 -2.23 1.30 31.78
CA LEU A 14 -2.77 0.37 32.79
C LEU A 14 -4.19 0.75 33.23
N GLY A 15 -4.52 2.04 33.24
CA GLY A 15 -5.83 2.50 33.65
C GLY A 15 -5.89 3.97 34.03
N PRO A 16 -7.06 4.48 34.44
CA PRO A 16 -7.23 5.85 34.89
C PRO A 16 -6.67 6.06 36.30
N VAL A 17 -6.25 7.28 36.59
CA VAL A 17 -5.99 7.75 37.96
C VAL A 17 -7.25 8.46 38.44
N VAL A 18 -8.17 7.69 39.04
CA VAL A 18 -9.53 8.17 39.35
C VAL A 18 -9.49 9.35 40.34
N GLU A 19 -8.56 9.31 41.30
CA GLU A 19 -8.40 10.35 42.32
C GLU A 19 -7.99 11.74 41.76
N ARG A 20 -7.54 11.76 40.51
CA ARG A 20 -7.16 13.01 39.81
C ARG A 20 -8.24 13.55 38.88
N ARG A 21 -9.41 12.94 38.88
CA ARG A 21 -10.55 13.48 38.14
C ARG A 21 -11.08 14.72 38.80
N ASP A 22 -11.36 15.75 38.00
CA ASP A 22 -11.85 17.06 38.46
C ASP A 22 -13.27 17.38 37.94
N GLY A 23 -13.91 16.42 37.27
CA GLY A 23 -15.26 16.56 36.70
C GLY A 23 -15.31 17.24 35.33
N THR A 24 -14.15 17.55 34.74
CA THR A 24 -14.07 18.10 33.38
C THR A 24 -14.00 16.98 32.30
N GLU A 25 -13.88 15.73 32.73
CA GLU A 25 -13.86 14.59 31.82
C GLU A 25 -15.17 14.43 31.07
N ARG A 26 -15.06 14.08 29.82
CA ARG A 26 -16.18 13.82 28.95
C ARG A 26 -16.19 12.36 28.54
N GLU A 27 -17.38 11.79 28.43
CA GLU A 27 -17.54 10.49 27.79
C GLU A 27 -17.19 10.59 26.31
N TYR A 28 -16.47 9.61 25.81
CA TYR A 28 -16.17 9.55 24.37
C TYR A 28 -17.42 9.10 23.62
N VAL A 29 -17.89 9.96 22.74
CA VAL A 29 -18.99 9.65 21.83
C VAL A 29 -18.39 9.27 20.48
N PHE A 30 -18.62 8.03 20.06
CA PHE A 30 -18.17 7.57 18.76
C PHE A 30 -18.94 8.31 17.65
N PRO A 31 -18.25 8.82 16.61
CA PRO A 31 -18.91 9.56 15.55
C PRO A 31 -19.85 8.64 14.75
N GLU A 32 -21.07 9.11 14.45
CA GLU A 32 -22.00 8.37 13.59
C GLU A 32 -21.61 8.46 12.11
N ASN A 33 -20.96 9.56 11.73
CA ASN A 33 -20.58 9.82 10.35
C ASN A 33 -19.05 9.94 10.21
N CYS A 34 -18.55 9.58 9.04
CA CYS A 34 -17.14 9.73 8.70
C CYS A 34 -16.69 11.18 8.82
N PRO A 35 -15.66 11.52 9.61
CA PRO A 35 -15.19 12.89 9.77
C PRO A 35 -14.58 13.49 8.50
N SER A 36 -14.23 12.65 7.52
CA SER A 36 -13.64 13.11 6.25
C SER A 36 -14.67 13.37 5.16
N CYS A 37 -15.68 12.50 5.01
CA CYS A 37 -16.63 12.60 3.89
C CYS A 37 -18.10 12.66 4.31
N GLY A 38 -18.43 12.65 5.61
CA GLY A 38 -19.80 12.73 6.12
C GLY A 38 -20.65 11.47 5.94
N THR A 39 -20.14 10.43 5.26
CA THR A 39 -20.89 9.19 5.04
C THR A 39 -21.13 8.48 6.38
N LYS A 40 -22.34 7.95 6.60
CA LYS A 40 -22.67 7.20 7.80
C LYS A 40 -21.75 6.00 7.96
N LEU A 41 -21.17 5.85 9.15
CA LEU A 41 -20.33 4.72 9.48
C LEU A 41 -21.17 3.45 9.63
N ALA A 42 -20.61 2.30 9.29
CA ALA A 42 -21.26 1.01 9.38
C ALA A 42 -20.24 -0.10 9.64
N PRO A 43 -20.65 -1.21 10.28
CA PRO A 43 -19.83 -2.43 10.29
C PRO A 43 -19.73 -3.00 8.86
N GLN A 44 -18.60 -3.60 8.50
CA GLN A 44 -18.45 -4.25 7.19
C GLN A 44 -19.24 -5.55 7.06
N ARG A 45 -19.41 -6.24 8.19
CA ARG A 45 -20.17 -7.48 8.28
C ARG A 45 -21.05 -7.42 9.52
N GLU A 46 -22.13 -8.18 9.50
CA GLU A 46 -22.96 -8.36 10.69
C GLU A 46 -22.12 -8.96 11.84
N GLY A 47 -22.19 -8.34 13.01
CA GLY A 47 -21.41 -8.71 14.19
C GLY A 47 -20.01 -8.08 14.29
N ASP A 48 -19.54 -7.33 13.31
CA ASP A 48 -18.30 -6.56 13.44
C ASP A 48 -18.45 -5.48 14.51
N VAL A 49 -17.45 -5.35 15.39
CA VAL A 49 -17.36 -4.27 16.38
C VAL A 49 -16.72 -2.99 15.77
N ASP A 50 -16.01 -3.14 14.66
CA ASP A 50 -15.34 -2.06 13.96
C ASP A 50 -16.29 -1.33 13.02
N TRP A 51 -16.56 -0.06 13.32
CA TRP A 51 -17.33 0.82 12.45
C TRP A 51 -16.40 1.53 11.46
N ARG A 52 -16.71 1.44 10.18
CA ARG A 52 -15.89 1.99 9.10
C ARG A 52 -16.73 2.81 8.13
N CYS A 53 -16.05 3.68 7.39
CA CYS A 53 -16.67 4.43 6.31
C CYS A 53 -16.85 3.53 5.07
N PRO A 54 -18.08 3.24 4.63
CA PRO A 54 -18.33 2.39 3.47
C PRO A 54 -18.01 3.08 2.13
N ASN A 55 -17.79 4.39 2.12
CA ASN A 55 -17.41 5.14 0.92
C ASN A 55 -15.93 4.90 0.56
N SER A 56 -15.56 3.63 0.30
CA SER A 56 -14.17 3.24 0.04
C SER A 56 -13.60 3.90 -1.21
N GLN A 57 -14.39 4.06 -2.26
CA GLN A 57 -13.96 4.64 -3.54
C GLN A 57 -13.61 6.13 -3.44
N LYS A 58 -14.47 6.95 -2.78
CA LYS A 58 -14.40 8.42 -2.88
C LYS A 58 -14.12 9.16 -1.58
N CYS A 59 -14.01 8.45 -0.44
CA CYS A 59 -13.67 9.11 0.82
C CYS A 59 -12.24 9.69 0.75
N PRO A 60 -12.04 11.02 0.89
CA PRO A 60 -10.73 11.64 0.70
C PRO A 60 -9.65 11.05 1.61
N ALA A 61 -9.97 10.75 2.87
CA ALA A 61 -9.02 10.13 3.79
C ALA A 61 -8.62 8.72 3.35
N GLN A 62 -9.57 7.92 2.82
CA GLN A 62 -9.27 6.58 2.33
C GLN A 62 -8.45 6.63 1.03
N VAL A 63 -8.78 7.55 0.11
CA VAL A 63 -7.99 7.75 -1.12
C VAL A 63 -6.57 8.16 -0.77
N ALA A 64 -6.37 9.15 0.11
CA ALA A 64 -5.05 9.57 0.56
C ALA A 64 -4.26 8.42 1.22
N ALA A 65 -4.93 7.62 2.05
CA ALA A 65 -4.32 6.45 2.69
C ALA A 65 -3.88 5.40 1.68
N ARG A 66 -4.68 5.11 0.64
CA ARG A 66 -4.31 4.19 -0.44
C ARG A 66 -3.14 4.73 -1.27
N ILE A 67 -3.14 6.02 -1.63
CA ILE A 67 -2.02 6.65 -2.35
C ILE A 67 -0.73 6.53 -1.53
N LYS A 68 -0.78 6.84 -0.23
CA LYS A 68 0.38 6.67 0.68
C LYS A 68 0.82 5.20 0.74
N TYR A 69 -0.11 4.25 0.79
CA TYR A 69 0.17 2.83 0.81
C TYR A 69 0.89 2.35 -0.45
N LEU A 70 0.53 2.87 -1.63
CA LEU A 70 1.23 2.59 -2.89
C LEU A 70 2.70 3.01 -2.84
N ALA A 71 3.01 4.09 -2.13
CA ALA A 71 4.37 4.64 -2.03
C ALA A 71 5.28 3.85 -1.08
N ASP A 72 4.76 2.94 -0.28
CA ASP A 72 5.54 2.20 0.72
C ASP A 72 6.59 1.27 0.07
N ARG A 73 7.70 1.02 0.80
CA ARG A 73 8.86 0.22 0.34
C ARG A 73 8.52 -1.18 -0.16
N GLY A 74 7.51 -1.81 0.40
CA GLY A 74 7.02 -3.12 -0.04
C GLY A 74 5.99 -3.06 -1.17
N ARG A 75 5.88 -1.92 -1.86
CA ARG A 75 4.94 -1.61 -2.94
C ARG A 75 5.73 -0.98 -4.09
N PHE A 76 5.26 0.11 -4.67
CA PHE A 76 5.97 0.82 -5.73
C PHE A 76 7.25 1.55 -5.25
N ASP A 77 7.45 1.70 -3.94
CA ASP A 77 8.62 2.35 -3.33
C ASP A 77 8.85 3.78 -3.85
N ILE A 78 7.83 4.61 -3.81
CA ILE A 78 7.85 5.97 -4.34
C ILE A 78 8.30 6.94 -3.25
N GLU A 79 9.57 7.31 -3.24
CA GLU A 79 10.05 8.37 -2.35
C GLU A 79 9.40 9.72 -2.68
N ALA A 80 9.39 10.62 -1.71
CA ALA A 80 8.76 11.94 -1.78
C ALA A 80 7.22 11.92 -1.82
N LEU A 81 6.56 10.77 -1.59
CA LEU A 81 5.11 10.59 -1.51
C LEU A 81 4.72 10.02 -0.14
N GLY A 82 4.85 10.83 0.91
CA GLY A 82 4.40 10.49 2.26
C GLY A 82 2.94 10.90 2.52
N GLU A 83 2.46 10.67 3.75
CA GLU A 83 1.08 10.92 4.16
C GLU A 83 0.60 12.34 3.84
N LYS A 84 1.36 13.38 4.26
CA LYS A 84 1.02 14.79 3.99
C LYS A 84 0.95 15.12 2.50
N ALA A 85 1.77 14.46 1.70
CA ALA A 85 1.79 14.65 0.26
C ALA A 85 0.57 14.01 -0.41
N ALA A 86 0.20 12.81 0.01
CA ALA A 86 -1.01 12.13 -0.45
C ALA A 86 -2.27 12.94 -0.09
N GLU A 87 -2.35 13.44 1.14
CA GLU A 87 -3.44 14.33 1.58
C GLU A 87 -3.52 15.62 0.76
N ASP A 88 -2.40 16.25 0.45
CA ASP A 88 -2.36 17.49 -0.33
C ASP A 88 -2.78 17.27 -1.78
N LEU A 89 -2.34 16.17 -2.41
CA LEU A 89 -2.74 15.78 -3.76
C LEU A 89 -4.26 15.55 -3.86
N VAL A 90 -4.86 14.90 -2.88
CA VAL A 90 -6.30 14.67 -2.84
C VAL A 90 -7.06 15.97 -2.54
N ARG A 91 -6.63 16.74 -1.54
CA ARG A 91 -7.27 17.99 -1.14
C ARG A 91 -7.25 19.05 -2.24
N SER A 92 -6.17 19.14 -3.01
CA SER A 92 -6.06 20.05 -4.15
C SER A 92 -6.84 19.58 -5.38
N GLY A 93 -7.47 18.40 -5.34
CA GLY A 93 -8.17 17.81 -6.47
C GLY A 93 -7.26 17.41 -7.64
N VAL A 94 -5.97 17.23 -7.37
CA VAL A 94 -4.99 16.72 -8.35
C VAL A 94 -5.19 15.24 -8.55
N LEU A 95 -5.41 14.49 -7.47
CA LEU A 95 -5.78 13.07 -7.52
C LEU A 95 -7.20 12.89 -6.95
N VAL A 96 -8.03 12.21 -7.68
CA VAL A 96 -9.39 11.79 -7.25
C VAL A 96 -9.39 10.34 -6.77
N ASP A 97 -8.44 9.55 -7.26
CA ASP A 97 -8.13 8.18 -6.87
C ASP A 97 -6.65 7.87 -7.18
N GLU A 98 -6.23 6.66 -6.89
CA GLU A 98 -4.87 6.19 -7.12
C GLU A 98 -4.56 5.87 -8.60
N GLY A 99 -5.56 5.77 -9.46
CA GLY A 99 -5.39 5.49 -10.90
C GLY A 99 -4.59 6.58 -11.61
N GLY A 100 -4.82 7.85 -11.22
CA GLY A 100 -4.12 9.00 -11.81
C GLY A 100 -2.65 9.17 -11.39
N LEU A 101 -2.15 8.37 -10.44
CA LEU A 101 -0.84 8.58 -9.82
C LEU A 101 0.32 8.64 -10.81
N PHE A 102 0.38 7.72 -11.76
CA PHE A 102 1.46 7.61 -12.74
C PHE A 102 1.34 8.58 -13.93
N ASN A 103 0.27 9.37 -13.97
CA ASN A 103 0.06 10.42 -14.97
C ASN A 103 0.36 11.83 -14.45
N LEU A 104 0.82 11.96 -13.20
CA LEU A 104 1.12 13.26 -12.61
C LEU A 104 2.21 14.00 -13.40
N THR A 105 1.92 15.26 -13.68
CA THR A 105 2.81 16.19 -14.39
C THR A 105 3.33 17.30 -13.48
N GLU A 106 4.33 18.06 -13.93
CA GLU A 106 4.76 19.27 -13.23
C GLU A 106 3.61 20.26 -13.02
N ALA A 107 2.75 20.43 -14.02
CA ALA A 107 1.60 21.33 -13.95
C ALA A 107 0.61 20.89 -12.84
N ASP A 108 0.43 19.61 -12.66
CA ASP A 108 -0.42 19.07 -11.60
C ASP A 108 0.19 19.35 -10.21
N LEU A 109 1.49 19.11 -10.05
CA LEU A 109 2.18 19.33 -8.79
C LEU A 109 2.24 20.81 -8.40
N LEU A 110 2.26 21.73 -9.37
CA LEU A 110 2.19 23.17 -9.10
C LEU A 110 0.85 23.63 -8.50
N ARG A 111 -0.19 22.80 -8.57
CA ARG A 111 -1.48 23.05 -7.91
C ARG A 111 -1.49 22.65 -6.43
N THR A 112 -0.43 22.02 -5.94
CA THR A 112 -0.29 21.57 -4.56
C THR A 112 0.57 22.53 -3.74
N SER A 113 0.36 22.54 -2.43
CA SER A 113 1.17 23.38 -1.53
C SER A 113 2.50 22.73 -1.16
N ILE A 114 2.58 21.40 -1.14
CA ILE A 114 3.75 20.66 -0.66
C ILE A 114 4.87 20.60 -1.70
N TYR A 115 4.53 20.64 -3.00
CA TYR A 115 5.49 20.56 -4.07
C TYR A 115 5.84 21.89 -4.74
N THR A 116 5.14 22.97 -4.33
CA THR A 116 5.33 24.31 -4.90
C THR A 116 6.12 25.21 -3.96
N THR A 117 7.06 25.98 -4.50
CA THR A 117 7.79 27.01 -3.76
C THR A 117 6.95 28.28 -3.60
N LYS A 118 7.35 29.19 -2.69
CA LYS A 118 6.73 30.53 -2.55
C LYS A 118 6.74 31.36 -3.86
N LYS A 119 7.61 31.01 -4.79
CA LYS A 119 7.72 31.67 -6.10
C LYS A 119 6.85 31.03 -7.19
N GLY A 120 6.03 30.03 -6.85
CA GLY A 120 5.17 29.33 -7.80
C GLY A 120 5.91 28.35 -8.73
N THR A 121 7.10 27.90 -8.37
CA THR A 121 7.88 26.90 -9.12
C THR A 121 7.92 25.57 -8.39
N LEU A 122 8.15 24.48 -9.13
CA LEU A 122 8.30 23.15 -8.56
C LEU A 122 9.54 23.06 -7.67
N ASN A 123 9.38 22.57 -6.45
CA ASN A 123 10.50 22.39 -5.52
C ASN A 123 11.27 21.08 -5.79
N ALA A 124 12.39 20.87 -5.06
CA ALA A 124 13.23 19.68 -5.24
C ALA A 124 12.47 18.37 -4.93
N THR A 125 11.56 18.39 -3.96
CA THR A 125 10.74 17.22 -3.58
C THR A 125 9.77 16.84 -4.70
N GLY A 126 9.14 17.82 -5.36
CA GLY A 126 8.27 17.58 -6.51
C GLY A 126 9.02 17.01 -7.71
N LYS A 127 10.22 17.54 -8.00
CA LYS A 127 11.09 16.98 -9.05
C LYS A 127 11.51 15.54 -8.74
N LYS A 128 11.82 15.26 -7.47
CA LYS A 128 12.16 13.91 -7.01
C LYS A 128 10.95 12.97 -7.17
N LEU A 129 9.74 13.41 -6.83
CA LEU A 129 8.52 12.61 -7.01
C LEU A 129 8.32 12.21 -8.47
N LEU A 130 8.37 13.16 -9.42
CA LEU A 130 8.18 12.85 -10.85
C LEU A 130 9.20 11.82 -11.35
N LYS A 131 10.46 11.96 -10.95
CA LYS A 131 11.50 10.99 -11.30
C LYS A 131 11.20 9.60 -10.71
N ASN A 132 10.77 9.55 -9.45
CA ASN A 132 10.48 8.27 -8.77
C ASN A 132 9.24 7.59 -9.36
N LEU A 133 8.23 8.35 -9.81
CA LEU A 133 7.07 7.79 -10.49
C LEU A 133 7.47 7.08 -11.80
N GLU A 134 8.37 7.69 -12.59
CA GLU A 134 8.86 7.03 -13.81
C GLU A 134 9.63 5.74 -13.50
N THR A 135 10.48 5.74 -12.48
CA THR A 135 11.18 4.53 -12.04
C THR A 135 10.21 3.45 -11.55
N ALA A 136 9.18 3.86 -10.80
CA ALA A 136 8.19 2.94 -10.23
C ALA A 136 7.32 2.24 -11.27
N LYS A 137 7.15 2.80 -12.46
CA LYS A 137 6.42 2.14 -13.58
C LYS A 137 7.05 0.81 -13.99
N HIS A 138 8.34 0.62 -13.77
CA HIS A 138 9.11 -0.56 -14.15
C HIS A 138 9.45 -1.46 -12.95
N THR A 139 8.62 -1.46 -11.93
CA THR A 139 8.80 -2.32 -10.76
C THR A 139 8.35 -3.75 -11.04
N ASP A 140 8.82 -4.71 -10.26
CA ASP A 140 8.43 -6.12 -10.37
C ASP A 140 6.92 -6.31 -10.25
N LEU A 141 6.34 -7.26 -10.97
CA LEU A 141 4.90 -7.57 -10.96
C LEU A 141 4.37 -7.83 -9.53
N TRP A 142 5.13 -8.51 -8.67
CA TRP A 142 4.68 -8.77 -7.31
C TRP A 142 4.46 -7.49 -6.50
N ARG A 143 5.20 -6.40 -6.78
CA ARG A 143 5.03 -5.10 -6.14
C ARG A 143 3.75 -4.42 -6.60
N VAL A 144 3.46 -4.51 -7.90
CA VAL A 144 2.18 -4.04 -8.46
C VAL A 144 1.02 -4.78 -7.79
N MET A 145 1.08 -6.11 -7.72
CA MET A 145 0.04 -6.93 -7.08
C MET A 145 -0.12 -6.61 -5.59
N ALA A 146 0.98 -6.47 -4.85
CA ALA A 146 0.95 -6.11 -3.43
C ALA A 146 0.39 -4.70 -3.22
N SER A 147 0.50 -3.81 -4.21
CA SER A 147 -0.04 -2.45 -4.19
C SER A 147 -1.57 -2.39 -4.33
N LEU A 148 -2.20 -3.42 -4.89
CA LEU A 148 -3.66 -3.49 -5.02
C LEU A 148 -4.39 -3.58 -3.68
N SER A 149 -3.67 -3.83 -2.58
CA SER A 149 -4.23 -3.91 -1.22
C SER A 149 -5.37 -4.93 -1.08
N ILE A 150 -5.30 -6.02 -1.86
CA ILE A 150 -6.28 -7.09 -1.81
C ILE A 150 -6.21 -7.78 -0.44
N ARG A 151 -7.36 -7.96 0.19
CA ARG A 151 -7.43 -8.58 1.51
C ARG A 151 -6.74 -9.94 1.51
N MET A 152 -5.88 -10.18 2.50
CA MET A 152 -5.05 -11.39 2.69
C MET A 152 -3.93 -11.60 1.67
N VAL A 153 -3.91 -10.86 0.55
CA VAL A 153 -2.85 -10.93 -0.47
C VAL A 153 -1.73 -9.95 -0.11
N GLY A 154 -0.83 -10.38 0.75
CA GLY A 154 0.37 -9.62 1.14
C GLY A 154 1.57 -9.91 0.24
N ASN A 155 2.75 -9.36 0.58
CA ASN A 155 3.96 -9.50 -0.23
C ASN A 155 4.34 -10.96 -0.54
N THR A 156 4.20 -11.88 0.41
CA THR A 156 4.52 -13.29 0.22
C THR A 156 3.61 -13.94 -0.83
N ALA A 157 2.29 -13.75 -0.69
CA ALA A 157 1.33 -14.27 -1.66
C ALA A 157 1.52 -13.62 -3.05
N SER A 158 1.74 -12.29 -3.10
CA SER A 158 1.99 -11.58 -4.35
C SER A 158 3.23 -12.10 -5.08
N ARG A 159 4.31 -12.42 -4.36
CA ARG A 159 5.52 -13.04 -4.96
C ARG A 159 5.25 -14.44 -5.50
N ALA A 160 4.53 -15.28 -4.76
CA ALA A 160 4.18 -16.61 -5.19
C ALA A 160 3.32 -16.58 -6.47
N LEU A 161 2.30 -15.71 -6.47
CA LEU A 161 1.41 -15.52 -7.63
C LEU A 161 2.16 -14.94 -8.85
N ALA A 162 2.99 -13.90 -8.67
CA ALA A 162 3.79 -13.33 -9.74
C ALA A 162 4.79 -14.36 -10.32
N SER A 163 5.38 -15.17 -9.47
CA SER A 163 6.30 -16.25 -9.90
C SER A 163 5.60 -17.31 -10.77
N ARG A 164 4.33 -17.66 -10.46
CA ARG A 164 3.56 -18.66 -11.18
C ARG A 164 2.98 -18.12 -12.49
N TYR A 165 2.29 -16.96 -12.42
CA TYR A 165 1.50 -16.45 -13.54
C TYR A 165 2.26 -15.47 -14.45
N ARG A 166 3.26 -14.77 -13.92
CA ARG A 166 4.15 -13.86 -14.63
C ARG A 166 3.50 -12.64 -15.29
N SER A 167 2.19 -12.60 -15.42
CA SER A 167 1.45 -11.42 -15.83
C SER A 167 0.15 -11.30 -15.02
N LEU A 168 -0.28 -10.06 -14.81
CA LEU A 168 -1.52 -9.78 -14.11
C LEU A 168 -2.73 -10.31 -14.90
N ASP A 169 -2.69 -10.23 -16.23
CA ASP A 169 -3.76 -10.73 -17.08
C ASP A 169 -3.89 -12.26 -17.04
N ALA A 170 -2.77 -12.98 -17.03
CA ALA A 170 -2.80 -14.43 -16.87
C ALA A 170 -3.41 -14.83 -15.52
N LEU A 171 -3.05 -14.12 -14.44
CA LEU A 171 -3.62 -14.35 -13.11
C LEU A 171 -5.11 -14.00 -13.05
N ARG A 172 -5.55 -12.91 -13.69
CA ARG A 172 -6.98 -12.53 -13.79
C ARG A 172 -7.80 -13.56 -14.55
N ALA A 173 -7.22 -14.19 -15.57
CA ALA A 173 -7.89 -15.22 -16.38
C ALA A 173 -8.01 -16.58 -15.67
N ALA A 174 -7.15 -16.86 -14.68
CA ALA A 174 -7.13 -18.12 -13.95
C ALA A 174 -8.39 -18.32 -13.08
N THR A 175 -8.76 -19.58 -12.81
CA THR A 175 -9.87 -19.91 -11.90
C THR A 175 -9.45 -19.79 -10.44
N VAL A 176 -10.41 -19.75 -9.51
CA VAL A 176 -10.14 -19.72 -8.07
C VAL A 176 -9.35 -20.96 -7.64
N GLU A 177 -9.72 -22.12 -8.18
CA GLU A 177 -9.07 -23.40 -7.88
C GLU A 177 -7.63 -23.41 -8.35
N ASP A 178 -7.37 -22.94 -9.56
CA ASP A 178 -6.03 -22.84 -10.13
C ASP A 178 -5.14 -21.86 -9.32
N ILE A 179 -5.68 -20.70 -8.94
CA ILE A 179 -4.97 -19.74 -8.08
C ILE A 179 -4.63 -20.37 -6.72
N ALA A 180 -5.56 -21.14 -6.15
CA ALA A 180 -5.39 -21.77 -4.83
C ALA A 180 -4.34 -22.90 -4.80
N GLU A 181 -3.95 -23.44 -5.96
CA GLU A 181 -2.83 -24.40 -6.09
C GLU A 181 -1.45 -23.74 -5.91
N THR A 182 -1.38 -22.41 -5.92
CA THR A 182 -0.12 -21.70 -5.68
C THR A 182 0.32 -21.90 -4.24
N GLU A 183 1.57 -22.31 -4.02
CA GLU A 183 2.12 -22.52 -2.67
C GLU A 183 1.94 -21.26 -1.78
N GLY A 184 1.34 -21.44 -0.61
CA GLY A 184 1.06 -20.36 0.32
C GLY A 184 -0.19 -19.52 -0.02
N VAL A 185 -0.95 -19.89 -1.05
CA VAL A 185 -2.20 -19.25 -1.44
C VAL A 185 -3.33 -20.25 -1.27
N GLY A 186 -4.24 -20.00 -0.32
CA GLY A 186 -5.43 -20.84 -0.12
C GLY A 186 -6.65 -20.31 -0.85
N LEU A 187 -7.73 -21.12 -0.88
CA LEU A 187 -8.99 -20.77 -1.55
C LEU A 187 -9.54 -19.39 -1.13
N VAL A 188 -9.43 -19.02 0.15
CA VAL A 188 -9.93 -17.73 0.65
C VAL A 188 -9.15 -16.56 0.05
N MET A 189 -7.82 -16.69 -0.13
CA MET A 189 -7.01 -15.65 -0.80
C MET A 189 -7.32 -15.59 -2.30
N ALA A 190 -7.43 -16.74 -2.95
CA ALA A 190 -7.79 -16.84 -4.35
C ALA A 190 -9.15 -16.20 -4.64
N GLN A 191 -10.15 -16.49 -3.80
CA GLN A 191 -11.47 -15.86 -3.90
C GLN A 191 -11.39 -14.34 -3.66
N SER A 192 -10.66 -13.89 -2.62
CA SER A 192 -10.47 -12.45 -2.37
C SER A 192 -9.83 -11.73 -3.55
N PHE A 193 -8.91 -12.39 -4.27
CA PHE A 193 -8.31 -11.85 -5.49
C PHE A 193 -9.36 -11.70 -6.59
N LYS A 194 -10.17 -12.71 -6.86
CA LYS A 194 -11.22 -12.67 -7.89
C LYS A 194 -12.28 -11.63 -7.55
N ASP A 195 -12.79 -11.63 -6.31
CA ASP A 195 -13.80 -10.67 -5.85
C ASP A 195 -13.34 -9.22 -6.00
N TRP A 196 -12.04 -8.96 -5.81
CA TRP A 196 -11.48 -7.62 -5.96
C TRP A 196 -11.60 -7.11 -7.39
N PHE A 197 -11.41 -7.97 -8.39
CA PHE A 197 -11.54 -7.64 -9.80
C PHE A 197 -13.00 -7.65 -10.33
N GLU A 198 -13.99 -8.10 -9.52
CA GLU A 198 -15.40 -7.92 -9.82
C GLU A 198 -15.87 -6.46 -9.61
N VAL A 199 -15.08 -5.65 -8.92
CA VAL A 199 -15.40 -4.25 -8.63
C VAL A 199 -14.85 -3.35 -9.76
N GLN A 200 -15.74 -2.73 -10.54
CA GLN A 200 -15.36 -1.98 -11.74
C GLN A 200 -14.31 -0.90 -11.50
N TRP A 201 -14.46 -0.07 -10.47
CA TRP A 201 -13.48 1.00 -10.21
C TRP A 201 -12.08 0.48 -9.83
N HIS A 202 -11.95 -0.74 -9.31
CA HIS A 202 -10.65 -1.38 -9.12
C HIS A 202 -10.00 -1.71 -10.47
N CYS A 203 -10.79 -2.26 -11.41
CA CYS A 203 -10.31 -2.52 -12.77
C CYS A 203 -9.89 -1.22 -13.46
N ASP A 204 -10.68 -0.15 -13.31
CA ASP A 204 -10.40 1.16 -13.90
C ASP A 204 -9.05 1.72 -13.43
N ILE A 205 -8.69 1.53 -12.14
CA ILE A 205 -7.39 1.93 -11.59
C ILE A 205 -6.24 1.16 -12.24
N VAL A 206 -6.36 -0.17 -12.32
CA VAL A 206 -5.34 -1.03 -12.94
C VAL A 206 -5.17 -0.68 -14.42
N ASP A 207 -6.27 -0.48 -15.13
CA ASP A 207 -6.25 -0.09 -16.53
C ASP A 207 -5.61 1.29 -16.75
N GLN A 208 -5.82 2.24 -15.83
CA GLN A 208 -5.14 3.53 -15.86
C GLN A 208 -3.63 3.39 -15.63
N TRP A 209 -3.20 2.55 -14.69
CA TRP A 209 -1.78 2.28 -14.48
C TRP A 209 -1.14 1.66 -15.72
N ALA A 210 -1.77 0.64 -16.33
CA ALA A 210 -1.29 0.01 -17.57
C ALA A 210 -1.16 1.03 -18.71
N LYS A 211 -2.18 1.87 -18.91
CA LYS A 211 -2.15 2.97 -19.90
C LYS A 211 -1.07 4.02 -19.62
N SER A 212 -0.70 4.19 -18.36
CA SER A 212 0.35 5.11 -17.93
C SER A 212 1.76 4.51 -18.05
N GLY A 213 1.88 3.27 -18.52
CA GLY A 213 3.15 2.58 -18.74
C GLY A 213 3.65 1.77 -17.54
N VAL A 214 2.80 1.47 -16.55
CA VAL A 214 3.17 0.53 -15.47
C VAL A 214 3.28 -0.87 -16.05
N THR A 215 4.40 -1.53 -15.81
CA THR A 215 4.66 -2.91 -16.26
C THR A 215 3.78 -3.89 -15.47
N MET A 216 2.94 -4.65 -16.19
CA MET A 216 2.00 -5.61 -15.61
C MET A 216 2.44 -7.07 -15.81
N GLU A 217 3.70 -7.28 -16.18
CA GLU A 217 4.29 -8.59 -16.44
C GLU A 217 5.76 -8.62 -16.07
N ASP A 218 6.27 -9.79 -15.72
CA ASP A 218 7.68 -10.02 -15.46
C ASP A 218 8.35 -10.65 -16.68
N ASP A 219 9.48 -10.11 -17.14
CA ASP A 219 10.29 -10.72 -18.19
C ASP A 219 10.95 -12.02 -17.68
N ALA A 220 10.96 -13.04 -18.54
CA ALA A 220 11.58 -14.33 -18.23
C ALA A 220 13.10 -14.20 -18.06
N SER A 221 13.72 -13.23 -18.73
CA SER A 221 15.18 -12.99 -18.73
C SER A 221 15.69 -12.30 -17.47
N ASP A 222 14.82 -11.62 -16.71
CA ASP A 222 15.21 -10.82 -15.54
C ASP A 222 15.36 -11.60 -14.24
N ARG A 223 15.24 -12.92 -14.27
CA ARG A 223 15.42 -13.71 -13.05
C ARG A 223 16.89 -13.85 -12.67
N PRO A 224 17.27 -13.39 -11.46
CA PRO A 224 18.57 -13.74 -10.91
C PRO A 224 18.74 -15.27 -10.84
N GLU A 225 19.93 -15.74 -11.12
CA GLU A 225 20.27 -17.15 -10.94
C GLU A 225 19.91 -17.61 -9.51
N GLN A 226 19.28 -18.80 -9.38
CA GLN A 226 18.74 -19.31 -8.12
C GLN A 226 19.84 -19.92 -7.23
N VAL A 227 20.93 -19.20 -7.03
CA VAL A 227 22.14 -19.64 -6.31
C VAL A 227 21.93 -19.89 -4.81
N LEU A 228 20.83 -19.42 -4.24
CA LEU A 228 20.48 -19.60 -2.84
C LEU A 228 19.32 -20.59 -2.62
N ALA A 229 18.97 -21.36 -3.65
CA ALA A 229 17.88 -22.34 -3.56
C ALA A 229 18.14 -23.36 -2.42
N GLY A 230 17.14 -23.54 -1.55
CA GLY A 230 17.22 -24.43 -0.39
C GLY A 230 17.97 -23.86 0.83
N LEU A 231 18.58 -22.69 0.73
CA LEU A 231 19.28 -22.07 1.86
C LEU A 231 18.35 -21.14 2.64
N THR A 232 18.49 -21.16 3.97
CA THR A 232 17.90 -20.13 4.86
C THR A 232 19.00 -19.17 5.27
N VAL A 233 18.84 -17.89 4.98
CA VAL A 233 19.83 -16.84 5.24
C VAL A 233 19.29 -15.85 6.26
N VAL A 234 20.02 -15.64 7.35
CA VAL A 234 19.67 -14.64 8.37
C VAL A 234 20.59 -13.45 8.21
N VAL A 235 20.01 -12.27 8.02
CA VAL A 235 20.74 -11.00 7.92
C VAL A 235 20.68 -10.27 9.25
N THR A 236 21.85 -10.03 9.86
CA THR A 236 22.00 -9.28 11.12
C THR A 236 22.98 -8.12 10.91
N GLY A 237 22.76 -7.01 11.63
CA GLY A 237 23.62 -5.83 11.52
C GLY A 237 23.39 -5.01 10.26
N SER A 238 24.39 -4.24 9.85
CA SER A 238 24.38 -3.39 8.66
C SER A 238 25.16 -4.03 7.53
N LEU A 239 24.58 -4.09 6.36
CA LEU A 239 25.22 -4.53 5.12
C LEU A 239 25.50 -3.33 4.23
N GLU A 240 26.72 -3.25 3.71
CA GLU A 240 27.08 -2.22 2.74
C GLU A 240 26.29 -2.40 1.44
N GLY A 241 25.67 -1.33 0.96
CA GLY A 241 24.86 -1.34 -0.26
C GLY A 241 23.44 -1.91 -0.12
N PHE A 242 23.04 -2.39 1.07
CA PHE A 242 21.71 -2.95 1.31
C PHE A 242 21.03 -2.32 2.50
N THR A 243 19.72 -2.08 2.35
CA THR A 243 18.80 -1.95 3.49
C THR A 243 18.41 -3.35 3.96
N ARG A 244 17.82 -3.48 5.15
CA ARG A 244 17.30 -4.76 5.65
C ARG A 244 16.30 -5.39 4.67
N ASP A 245 15.43 -4.58 4.09
CA ASP A 245 14.40 -5.04 3.16
C ASP A 245 15.00 -5.44 1.81
N SER A 246 15.93 -4.66 1.26
CA SER A 246 16.59 -5.00 -0.01
C SER A 246 17.50 -6.21 0.10
N ALA A 247 18.14 -6.45 1.26
CA ALA A 247 18.90 -7.67 1.52
C ALA A 247 17.99 -8.90 1.54
N LYS A 248 16.85 -8.82 2.23
CA LYS A 248 15.83 -9.86 2.24
C LYS A 248 15.32 -10.16 0.84
N GLU A 249 15.06 -9.12 0.07
CA GLU A 249 14.61 -9.22 -1.32
C GLU A 249 15.64 -9.90 -2.21
N ALA A 250 16.92 -9.54 -2.08
CA ALA A 250 18.02 -10.15 -2.82
C ALA A 250 18.21 -11.66 -2.52
N ILE A 251 17.90 -12.08 -1.28
CA ILE A 251 17.93 -13.50 -0.88
C ILE A 251 16.76 -14.24 -1.54
N ILE A 252 15.54 -13.71 -1.40
CA ILE A 252 14.32 -14.36 -1.91
C ILE A 252 14.35 -14.45 -3.44
N SER A 253 14.77 -13.40 -4.14
CA SER A 253 14.86 -13.39 -5.60
C SER A 253 15.85 -14.41 -6.15
N ARG A 254 16.82 -14.87 -5.34
CA ARG A 254 17.80 -15.92 -5.67
C ARG A 254 17.44 -17.29 -5.11
N GLY A 255 16.17 -17.50 -4.70
CA GLY A 255 15.64 -18.79 -4.24
C GLY A 255 15.90 -19.10 -2.77
N GLY A 256 16.51 -18.21 -2.01
CA GLY A 256 16.74 -18.37 -0.57
C GLY A 256 15.50 -18.06 0.28
N LYS A 257 15.52 -18.54 1.53
CA LYS A 257 14.59 -18.12 2.60
C LYS A 257 15.29 -17.09 3.49
N ALA A 258 14.60 -15.96 3.83
CA ALA A 258 15.14 -14.86 4.63
C ALA A 258 14.27 -14.59 5.85
#